data_1d87183512416bbc1b7eb1fb4dc42170
#
_entry.id   1d87183512416bbc1b7eb1fb4dc42170
#
_cell.length_a   1.000
_cell.length_b   1.000
_cell.length_c   1.000
_cell.angle_alpha   90.00
_cell.angle_beta   90.00
_cell.angle_gamma   90.00
#
_symmetry.space_group_name_H-M   'P 1'
#
loop_
_entity.id
_entity.type
_entity.pdbx_description
1 polymer ?
#
loop_
_entity_poly.entity_id
_entity_poly.type
_entity_poly.pdbx_seq_one_letter_code
_entity_poly.pdbx_strand_id
1 'polypeptide(L)'
;MSDAPSYGFDTLQIHAGAKPDPATGARQTPIYQTTSYVFRDADHAAALFNLQEVGFIYSRLTNPTVAVLQERIATLEGGVGAVCCSSGHAAQIMALFPLMGPGCNVIASTRLYGGTITQFSQTIKRFGWSAKFVDTDDLEAVKAAIDENTRAVFCESIANPGGYVTDIRALADISDAAGIPLIVDNTSATPYLCNPIAKGATLVVHSTTKYLTGNGTVTGGCVVDSGKFDWSANDKFPSLSAPEPAYHGLKFHETFGPLAFTFHSIAIGLRDLGMTMNPQGAHYTLMGIETLSLRMRKHCENAEKVAAWLEQDDRVDYVTYAGLPSSPYYGRAKEHYSKGTGGLFTFAVKGGYESCIKLVDSLEIFSHVANLGDTRSLIIHSASTTHRQLTPEQQEAAGAGPGVVRISIGIEDADDLIRDLDQALAKACG
;
A
#
# COMPACT_ATOMS: atom_id res chain seq x y z
N MET A 1 -13.83 0.68 28.78
CA MET A 1 -14.00 0.43 27.33
C MET A 1 -15.47 0.67 27.05
N SER A 2 -15.80 1.65 26.20
CA SER A 2 -17.20 1.99 25.91
C SER A 2 -17.82 0.88 25.04
N ASP A 3 -19.04 0.45 25.38
CA ASP A 3 -19.88 -0.45 24.59
C ASP A 3 -20.32 0.18 23.26
N ALA A 4 -19.42 0.79 22.51
CA ALA A 4 -19.72 1.30 21.18
C ALA A 4 -19.95 0.10 20.24
N PRO A 5 -21.05 0.10 19.47
CA PRO A 5 -21.35 -1.00 18.55
C PRO A 5 -20.22 -1.16 17.53
N SER A 6 -19.75 -2.42 17.37
CA SER A 6 -18.80 -2.76 16.33
C SER A 6 -19.52 -2.76 14.97
N TYR A 7 -19.24 -1.76 14.13
CA TYR A 7 -19.78 -1.70 12.78
C TYR A 7 -19.01 -2.57 11.80
N GLY A 8 -19.72 -3.17 10.83
CA GLY A 8 -19.10 -3.92 9.74
C GLY A 8 -18.37 -3.02 8.74
N PHE A 9 -17.50 -3.64 7.91
CA PHE A 9 -16.65 -2.95 6.93
C PHE A 9 -17.44 -2.02 6.01
N ASP A 10 -18.59 -2.47 5.47
CA ASP A 10 -19.42 -1.69 4.54
C ASP A 10 -19.99 -0.43 5.18
N THR A 11 -20.26 -0.44 6.49
CA THR A 11 -20.65 0.76 7.24
C THR A 11 -19.46 1.66 7.51
N LEU A 12 -18.31 1.09 7.92
CA LEU A 12 -17.12 1.86 8.26
C LEU A 12 -16.52 2.55 7.03
N GLN A 13 -16.51 1.93 5.85
CA GLN A 13 -16.00 2.55 4.62
C GLN A 13 -16.78 3.82 4.22
N ILE A 14 -18.03 3.97 4.68
CA ILE A 14 -18.87 5.13 4.40
C ILE A 14 -18.79 6.16 5.54
N HIS A 15 -18.81 5.71 6.80
CA HIS A 15 -19.06 6.58 7.95
C HIS A 15 -17.82 6.91 8.79
N ALA A 16 -16.76 6.08 8.80
CA ALA A 16 -15.61 6.33 9.65
C ALA A 16 -14.97 7.70 9.35
N GLY A 17 -14.70 8.49 10.40
CA GLY A 17 -14.15 9.83 10.34
C GLY A 17 -15.09 10.92 9.81
N ALA A 18 -16.23 10.57 9.16
CA ALA A 18 -17.12 11.53 8.57
C ALA A 18 -18.21 11.98 9.57
N LYS A 19 -18.24 13.29 9.82
CA LYS A 19 -19.31 13.96 10.58
C LYS A 19 -19.90 15.06 9.71
N PRO A 20 -21.20 15.40 9.86
CA PRO A 20 -21.74 16.60 9.21
C PRO A 20 -20.93 17.84 9.58
N ASP A 21 -20.68 18.71 8.61
CA ASP A 21 -19.96 19.96 8.85
C ASP A 21 -20.64 20.80 9.92
N PRO A 22 -19.94 21.20 11.00
CA PRO A 22 -20.61 21.87 12.13
C PRO A 22 -21.11 23.27 11.81
N ALA A 23 -20.59 23.92 10.76
CA ALA A 23 -20.99 25.29 10.38
C ALA A 23 -22.20 25.30 9.44
N THR A 24 -22.29 24.32 8.53
CA THR A 24 -23.31 24.31 7.46
C THR A 24 -24.24 23.12 7.51
N GLY A 25 -23.92 22.09 8.26
CA GLY A 25 -24.62 20.81 8.24
C GLY A 25 -24.36 19.97 6.98
N ALA A 26 -23.40 20.33 6.15
CA ALA A 26 -23.07 19.58 4.92
C ALA A 26 -22.79 18.11 5.27
N ARG A 27 -23.46 17.18 4.58
CA ARG A 27 -23.32 15.74 4.83
C ARG A 27 -22.00 15.21 4.29
N GLN A 28 -21.61 15.64 3.09
CA GLN A 28 -20.32 15.28 2.50
C GLN A 28 -19.21 16.14 3.12
N THR A 29 -18.04 15.53 3.36
CA THR A 29 -16.88 16.25 3.90
C THR A 29 -16.49 17.40 2.97
N PRO A 30 -16.49 18.67 3.43
CA PRO A 30 -16.07 19.80 2.62
C PRO A 30 -14.61 19.69 2.19
N ILE A 31 -14.27 20.27 1.03
CA ILE A 31 -12.87 20.40 0.59
C ILE A 31 -12.30 21.68 1.18
N TYR A 32 -11.47 21.55 2.22
CA TYR A 32 -10.81 22.71 2.84
C TYR A 32 -9.56 23.10 2.03
N GLN A 33 -9.78 23.82 0.94
CA GLN A 33 -8.73 24.29 0.03
C GLN A 33 -8.11 25.59 0.58
N THR A 34 -7.35 25.47 1.67
CA THR A 34 -6.63 26.57 2.32
C THR A 34 -5.23 26.13 2.75
N THR A 35 -4.30 27.09 2.87
CA THR A 35 -2.94 26.82 3.37
C THR A 35 -2.86 26.89 4.89
N SER A 36 -3.60 27.79 5.53
CA SER A 36 -3.43 28.17 6.95
C SER A 36 -4.76 28.41 7.64
N TYR A 37 -4.73 28.32 8.97
CA TYR A 37 -5.90 28.45 9.83
C TYR A 37 -5.64 29.53 10.89
N VAL A 38 -6.69 30.32 11.20
CA VAL A 38 -6.60 31.41 12.21
C VAL A 38 -6.64 30.82 13.61
N PHE A 39 -5.73 31.27 14.47
CA PHE A 39 -5.71 30.89 15.88
C PHE A 39 -6.71 31.74 16.67
N ARG A 40 -7.18 31.21 17.83
CA ARG A 40 -8.05 31.95 18.75
C ARG A 40 -7.31 33.14 19.39
N ASP A 41 -6.07 32.88 19.83
CA ASP A 41 -5.17 33.82 20.50
C ASP A 41 -3.72 33.30 20.43
N ALA A 42 -2.77 34.04 21.05
CA ALA A 42 -1.35 33.69 21.06
C ALA A 42 -1.04 32.40 21.86
N ASP A 43 -1.77 32.16 22.95
CA ASP A 43 -1.57 30.98 23.80
C ASP A 43 -2.05 29.72 23.08
N HIS A 44 -3.18 29.78 22.39
CA HIS A 44 -3.65 28.70 21.50
C HIS A 44 -2.63 28.40 20.42
N ALA A 45 -2.08 29.42 19.76
CA ALA A 45 -1.03 29.22 18.76
C ALA A 45 0.18 28.49 19.36
N ALA A 46 0.67 28.93 20.50
CA ALA A 46 1.80 28.31 21.20
C ALA A 46 1.50 26.85 21.58
N ALA A 47 0.32 26.55 22.09
CA ALA A 47 -0.08 25.19 22.47
C ALA A 47 -0.08 24.22 21.27
N LEU A 48 -0.59 24.66 20.09
CA LEU A 48 -0.58 23.88 18.86
C LEU A 48 0.85 23.59 18.38
N PHE A 49 1.74 24.63 18.35
CA PHE A 49 3.12 24.46 17.91
C PHE A 49 3.95 23.59 18.84
N ASN A 50 3.62 23.59 20.14
CA ASN A 50 4.27 22.73 21.15
C ASN A 50 3.64 21.34 21.30
N LEU A 51 2.70 20.96 20.41
CA LEU A 51 1.97 19.68 20.43
C LEU A 51 1.20 19.43 21.76
N GLN A 52 0.82 20.49 22.47
CA GLN A 52 0.03 20.46 23.71
C GLN A 52 -1.48 20.45 23.43
N GLU A 53 -1.88 20.93 22.26
CA GLU A 53 -3.26 20.87 21.74
C GLU A 53 -3.24 20.30 20.31
N VAL A 54 -4.26 19.54 19.95
CA VAL A 54 -4.44 19.01 18.59
C VAL A 54 -5.33 19.94 17.79
N GLY A 55 -4.88 20.37 16.60
CA GLY A 55 -5.65 21.27 15.76
C GLY A 55 -5.06 21.50 14.39
N PHE A 56 -5.61 22.45 13.67
CA PHE A 56 -5.18 22.81 12.32
C PHE A 56 -4.33 24.07 12.37
N ILE A 57 -3.11 23.98 11.84
CA ILE A 57 -2.13 25.07 11.77
C ILE A 57 -1.92 25.46 10.29
N TYR A 58 -1.50 24.50 9.51
CA TYR A 58 -1.10 24.64 8.12
C TYR A 58 -1.33 23.35 7.36
N SER A 59 -1.90 23.42 6.16
CA SER A 59 -2.35 22.23 5.41
C SER A 59 -1.23 21.28 4.99
N ARG A 60 0.04 21.66 5.10
CA ARG A 60 1.16 20.73 4.94
C ARG A 60 1.20 19.67 6.04
N LEU A 61 0.81 20.02 7.27
CA LEU A 61 0.80 19.12 8.43
C LEU A 61 -0.57 18.48 8.62
N THR A 62 -1.60 19.33 8.71
CA THR A 62 -2.97 18.93 9.05
C THR A 62 -3.98 19.70 8.22
N ASN A 63 -5.00 19.00 7.70
CA ASN A 63 -6.09 19.58 6.92
C ASN A 63 -7.39 18.81 7.25
N PRO A 64 -8.53 19.47 7.47
CA PRO A 64 -9.77 18.79 7.88
C PRO A 64 -10.24 17.70 6.90
N THR A 65 -10.13 17.93 5.58
CA THR A 65 -10.50 16.93 4.57
C THR A 65 -9.57 15.71 4.61
N VAL A 66 -8.26 15.96 4.75
CA VAL A 66 -7.25 14.89 4.85
C VAL A 66 -7.41 14.12 6.17
N ALA A 67 -7.76 14.79 7.27
CA ALA A 67 -7.97 14.15 8.57
C ALA A 67 -9.12 13.13 8.53
N VAL A 68 -10.21 13.41 7.82
CA VAL A 68 -11.31 12.44 7.62
C VAL A 68 -10.81 11.20 6.86
N LEU A 69 -9.99 11.38 5.84
CA LEU A 69 -9.40 10.27 5.11
C LEU A 69 -8.45 9.44 5.97
N GLN A 70 -7.60 10.09 6.78
CA GLN A 70 -6.69 9.43 7.71
C GLN A 70 -7.46 8.57 8.71
N GLU A 71 -8.50 9.11 9.34
CA GLU A 71 -9.34 8.38 10.29
C GLU A 71 -10.06 7.19 9.62
N ARG A 72 -10.57 7.38 8.40
CA ARG A 72 -11.24 6.32 7.64
C ARG A 72 -10.30 5.16 7.32
N ILE A 73 -9.12 5.44 6.75
CA ILE A 73 -8.17 4.37 6.39
C ILE A 73 -7.65 3.69 7.66
N ALA A 74 -7.31 4.44 8.72
CA ALA A 74 -6.89 3.86 10.00
C ALA A 74 -7.96 2.90 10.56
N THR A 75 -9.23 3.32 10.56
CA THR A 75 -10.35 2.50 11.03
C THR A 75 -10.51 1.22 10.20
N LEU A 76 -10.43 1.32 8.87
CA LEU A 76 -10.59 0.17 7.98
C LEU A 76 -9.45 -0.84 8.10
N GLU A 77 -8.23 -0.39 8.37
CA GLU A 77 -7.06 -1.25 8.63
C GLU A 77 -6.97 -1.72 10.09
N GLY A 78 -7.79 -1.17 11.00
CA GLY A 78 -7.73 -1.49 12.42
C GLY A 78 -6.54 -0.86 13.16
N GLY A 79 -6.02 0.24 12.64
CA GLY A 79 -4.95 1.05 13.23
C GLY A 79 -5.47 2.14 14.18
N VAL A 80 -4.55 2.75 14.92
CA VAL A 80 -4.86 3.84 15.87
C VAL A 80 -4.74 5.22 15.23
N GLY A 81 -3.99 5.32 14.12
CA GLY A 81 -3.78 6.56 13.38
C GLY A 81 -3.25 6.31 11.97
N ALA A 82 -3.31 7.33 11.14
CA ALA A 82 -2.76 7.28 9.80
C ALA A 82 -2.19 8.64 9.38
N VAL A 83 -1.22 8.60 8.45
CA VAL A 83 -0.60 9.77 7.86
C VAL A 83 -0.74 9.70 6.35
N CYS A 84 -1.53 10.59 5.77
CA CYS A 84 -1.70 10.68 4.32
C CYS A 84 -0.62 11.58 3.70
N CYS A 85 -0.11 11.15 2.54
CA CYS A 85 0.97 11.82 1.82
C CYS A 85 0.73 11.79 0.29
N SER A 86 1.65 12.38 -0.47
CA SER A 86 1.49 12.69 -1.89
C SER A 86 1.48 11.47 -2.83
N SER A 87 2.02 10.33 -2.40
CA SER A 87 2.11 9.11 -3.24
C SER A 87 2.43 7.87 -2.40
N GLY A 88 2.28 6.66 -2.98
CA GLY A 88 2.73 5.42 -2.34
C GLY A 88 4.23 5.41 -2.02
N HIS A 89 5.08 5.91 -2.91
CA HIS A 89 6.52 6.04 -2.65
C HIS A 89 6.82 7.03 -1.51
N ALA A 90 6.07 8.13 -1.41
CA ALA A 90 6.15 9.03 -0.27
C ALA A 90 5.75 8.31 1.03
N ALA A 91 4.72 7.45 0.99
CA ALA A 91 4.30 6.66 2.15
C ALA A 91 5.39 5.67 2.60
N GLN A 92 6.10 5.03 1.66
CA GLN A 92 7.23 4.15 1.99
C GLN A 92 8.37 4.92 2.68
N ILE A 93 8.72 6.11 2.20
CA ILE A 93 9.70 6.97 2.87
C ILE A 93 9.19 7.43 4.24
N MET A 94 7.92 7.84 4.34
CA MET A 94 7.30 8.23 5.63
C MET A 94 7.28 7.09 6.65
N ALA A 95 7.09 5.83 6.20
CA ALA A 95 7.14 4.66 7.07
C ALA A 95 8.56 4.38 7.58
N LEU A 96 9.59 4.59 6.74
CA LEU A 96 10.99 4.32 7.09
C LEU A 96 11.67 5.48 7.82
N PHE A 97 11.29 6.72 7.55
CA PHE A 97 11.99 7.92 8.05
C PHE A 97 12.13 7.97 9.59
N PRO A 98 11.10 7.67 10.39
CA PRO A 98 11.25 7.63 11.85
C PRO A 98 12.12 6.48 12.37
N LEU A 99 12.33 5.45 11.55
CA LEU A 99 12.99 4.20 11.95
C LEU A 99 14.47 4.15 11.56
N MET A 100 14.83 4.84 10.48
CA MET A 100 16.13 4.68 9.81
C MET A 100 17.06 5.85 10.11
N GLY A 101 18.31 5.53 10.44
CA GLY A 101 19.43 6.47 10.47
C GLY A 101 20.53 6.04 9.49
N PRO A 102 21.60 6.84 9.31
CA PRO A 102 22.75 6.45 8.50
C PRO A 102 23.33 5.09 8.96
N GLY A 103 23.58 4.21 7.99
CA GLY A 103 24.08 2.84 8.24
C GLY A 103 22.99 1.81 8.51
N CYS A 104 21.73 2.21 8.77
CA CYS A 104 20.64 1.28 8.99
C CYS A 104 20.19 0.58 7.68
N ASN A 105 19.59 -0.62 7.85
CA ASN A 105 19.04 -1.38 6.75
C ASN A 105 17.60 -1.85 7.02
N VAL A 106 16.89 -2.15 5.92
CA VAL A 106 15.59 -2.81 5.89
C VAL A 106 15.70 -4.15 5.17
N ILE A 107 15.11 -5.20 5.72
CA ILE A 107 14.90 -6.46 4.98
C ILE A 107 13.69 -6.26 4.07
N ALA A 108 13.84 -6.44 2.78
CA ALA A 108 12.79 -6.24 1.78
C ALA A 108 12.53 -7.51 1.00
N SER A 109 11.28 -7.82 0.71
CA SER A 109 10.92 -8.93 -0.18
C SER A 109 11.54 -8.71 -1.57
N THR A 110 11.97 -9.79 -2.24
CA THR A 110 12.35 -9.77 -3.65
C THR A 110 11.12 -9.57 -4.56
N ARG A 111 9.92 -9.85 -4.05
CA ARG A 111 8.64 -9.79 -4.77
C ARG A 111 7.91 -8.50 -4.46
N LEU A 112 8.42 -7.39 -4.99
CA LEU A 112 7.87 -6.05 -4.82
C LEU A 112 7.64 -5.38 -6.17
N TYR A 113 6.84 -4.34 -6.16
CA TYR A 113 6.73 -3.42 -7.28
C TYR A 113 8.11 -2.91 -7.72
N GLY A 114 8.38 -2.92 -9.03
CA GLY A 114 9.70 -2.53 -9.57
C GLY A 114 10.18 -1.14 -9.13
N GLY A 115 9.24 -0.19 -8.98
CA GLY A 115 9.56 1.13 -8.42
C GLY A 115 10.02 1.07 -6.96
N THR A 116 9.44 0.19 -6.13
CA THR A 116 9.87 -0.03 -4.75
C THR A 116 11.27 -0.67 -4.70
N ILE A 117 11.53 -1.66 -5.57
CA ILE A 117 12.87 -2.25 -5.69
C ILE A 117 13.90 -1.18 -6.05
N THR A 118 13.60 -0.31 -7.02
CA THR A 118 14.47 0.79 -7.41
C THR A 118 14.65 1.81 -6.26
N GLN A 119 13.58 2.20 -5.58
CA GLN A 119 13.65 3.12 -4.44
C GLN A 119 14.56 2.56 -3.35
N PHE A 120 14.39 1.28 -2.97
CA PHE A 120 15.13 0.64 -1.89
C PHE A 120 16.57 0.27 -2.29
N SER A 121 16.79 -0.12 -3.54
CA SER A 121 18.15 -0.48 -4.01
C SER A 121 19.03 0.72 -4.35
N GLN A 122 18.45 1.89 -4.71
CA GLN A 122 19.19 3.04 -5.20
C GLN A 122 18.92 4.34 -4.43
N THR A 123 17.63 4.73 -4.30
CA THR A 123 17.29 6.07 -3.82
C THR A 123 17.60 6.24 -2.33
N ILE A 124 17.28 5.25 -1.48
CA ILE A 124 17.48 5.34 -0.03
C ILE A 124 18.95 5.38 0.36
N LYS A 125 19.88 4.94 -0.50
CA LYS A 125 21.33 5.07 -0.29
C LYS A 125 21.77 6.52 -0.14
N ARG A 126 21.03 7.47 -0.73
CA ARG A 126 21.30 8.91 -0.60
C ARG A 126 21.05 9.43 0.82
N PHE A 127 20.23 8.70 1.60
CA PHE A 127 20.01 8.96 3.03
C PHE A 127 20.98 8.18 3.92
N GLY A 128 21.91 7.40 3.34
CA GLY A 128 22.79 6.50 4.07
C GLY A 128 22.09 5.21 4.52
N TRP A 129 20.92 4.89 3.98
CA TRP A 129 20.16 3.67 4.26
C TRP A 129 20.44 2.60 3.22
N SER A 130 20.17 1.34 3.57
CA SER A 130 20.31 0.22 2.63
C SER A 130 19.13 -0.75 2.75
N ALA A 131 18.98 -1.62 1.74
CA ALA A 131 18.02 -2.71 1.77
C ALA A 131 18.71 -4.03 1.44
N LYS A 132 18.31 -5.09 2.14
CA LYS A 132 18.66 -6.48 1.87
C LYS A 132 17.43 -7.17 1.29
N PHE A 133 17.51 -7.59 0.03
CA PHE A 133 16.41 -8.27 -0.64
C PHE A 133 16.48 -9.77 -0.36
N VAL A 134 15.36 -10.34 0.11
CA VAL A 134 15.24 -11.76 0.47
C VAL A 134 13.93 -12.32 -0.07
N ASP A 135 13.92 -13.60 -0.43
CA ASP A 135 12.64 -14.28 -0.66
C ASP A 135 11.91 -14.46 0.68
N THR A 136 10.79 -13.78 0.83
CA THR A 136 10.00 -13.81 2.07
C THR A 136 9.22 -15.11 2.30
N ASP A 137 9.22 -16.04 1.34
CA ASP A 137 8.75 -17.41 1.54
C ASP A 137 9.82 -18.30 2.19
N ASP A 138 11.10 -17.93 2.12
CA ASP A 138 12.19 -18.55 2.88
C ASP A 138 12.38 -17.80 4.22
N LEU A 139 11.63 -18.26 5.23
CA LEU A 139 11.65 -17.66 6.58
C LEU A 139 13.02 -17.76 7.26
N GLU A 140 13.82 -18.77 6.95
CA GLU A 140 15.18 -18.90 7.50
C GLU A 140 16.14 -17.89 6.85
N ALA A 141 16.01 -17.64 5.55
CA ALA A 141 16.75 -16.57 4.90
C ALA A 141 16.38 -15.18 5.45
N VAL A 142 15.10 -14.93 5.76
CA VAL A 142 14.67 -13.70 6.43
C VAL A 142 15.34 -13.53 7.78
N LYS A 143 15.31 -14.56 8.64
CA LYS A 143 15.97 -14.55 9.97
C LYS A 143 17.47 -14.31 9.84
N ALA A 144 18.15 -15.00 8.92
CA ALA A 144 19.59 -14.91 8.71
C ALA A 144 20.04 -13.52 8.18
N ALA A 145 19.14 -12.80 7.49
CA ALA A 145 19.43 -11.47 6.95
C ALA A 145 19.36 -10.35 8.00
N ILE A 146 18.67 -10.58 9.13
CA ILE A 146 18.52 -9.61 10.21
C ILE A 146 19.86 -9.44 10.95
N ASP A 147 20.29 -8.19 11.14
CA ASP A 147 21.47 -7.82 11.93
C ASP A 147 21.18 -6.63 12.88
N GLU A 148 22.21 -6.14 13.57
CA GLU A 148 22.13 -5.03 14.53
C GLU A 148 21.63 -3.71 13.89
N ASN A 149 21.88 -3.53 12.59
CA ASN A 149 21.50 -2.34 11.82
C ASN A 149 20.10 -2.45 11.20
N THR A 150 19.47 -3.63 11.27
CA THR A 150 18.14 -3.85 10.71
C THR A 150 17.08 -3.12 11.54
N ARG A 151 16.22 -2.36 10.85
CA ARG A 151 15.17 -1.53 11.46
C ARG A 151 13.76 -1.93 11.09
N ALA A 152 13.56 -2.72 10.04
CA ALA A 152 12.24 -3.19 9.65
C ALA A 152 12.34 -4.41 8.70
N VAL A 153 11.26 -5.16 8.60
CA VAL A 153 10.96 -6.05 7.48
C VAL A 153 9.87 -5.41 6.63
N PHE A 154 10.02 -5.43 5.30
CA PHE A 154 9.07 -4.84 4.35
C PHE A 154 8.62 -5.87 3.31
N CYS A 155 7.29 -6.01 3.12
CA CYS A 155 6.71 -6.87 2.09
C CYS A 155 5.43 -6.24 1.50
N GLU A 156 4.93 -6.80 0.40
CA GLU A 156 3.58 -6.53 -0.14
C GLU A 156 2.64 -7.67 0.29
N SER A 157 1.39 -7.36 0.65
CA SER A 157 0.38 -8.37 0.98
C SER A 157 0.04 -9.27 -0.19
N ILE A 158 -0.19 -8.66 -1.36
CA ILE A 158 -0.30 -9.30 -2.68
C ILE A 158 0.73 -8.63 -3.58
N ALA A 159 1.72 -9.38 -4.00
CA ALA A 159 2.89 -8.87 -4.72
C ALA A 159 2.54 -8.40 -6.15
N ASN A 160 3.06 -7.26 -6.53
CA ASN A 160 2.99 -6.72 -7.88
C ASN A 160 4.36 -6.91 -8.57
N PRO A 161 4.47 -7.65 -9.70
CA PRO A 161 3.39 -7.97 -10.64
C PRO A 161 2.77 -9.37 -10.48
N GLY A 162 3.42 -10.30 -9.80
CA GLY A 162 3.14 -11.74 -9.87
C GLY A 162 1.87 -12.22 -9.15
N GLY A 163 1.17 -11.36 -8.37
CA GLY A 163 -0.03 -11.78 -7.64
C GLY A 163 0.22 -12.80 -6.52
N TYR A 164 1.48 -12.96 -6.08
CA TYR A 164 1.84 -13.85 -4.96
C TYR A 164 1.30 -13.32 -3.64
N VAL A 165 0.81 -14.20 -2.78
CA VAL A 165 0.29 -13.82 -1.46
C VAL A 165 1.30 -14.12 -0.36
N THR A 166 1.57 -13.12 0.48
CA THR A 166 2.57 -13.18 1.55
C THR A 166 1.99 -13.80 2.83
N ASP A 167 2.78 -14.61 3.53
CA ASP A 167 2.48 -15.05 4.90
C ASP A 167 2.88 -13.95 5.89
N ILE A 168 1.95 -13.00 6.08
CA ILE A 168 2.18 -11.84 6.95
C ILE A 168 2.39 -12.27 8.41
N ARG A 169 1.68 -13.31 8.87
CA ARG A 169 1.78 -13.77 10.26
C ARG A 169 3.18 -14.31 10.57
N ALA A 170 3.70 -15.17 9.69
CA ALA A 170 5.04 -15.71 9.87
C ALA A 170 6.13 -14.62 9.87
N LEU A 171 6.01 -13.62 9.00
CA LEU A 171 6.93 -12.48 9.01
C LEU A 171 6.77 -11.58 10.24
N ALA A 172 5.56 -11.41 10.75
CA ALA A 172 5.31 -10.68 11.99
C ALA A 172 5.99 -11.36 13.18
N ASP A 173 5.84 -12.67 13.31
CA ASP A 173 6.47 -13.44 14.40
C ASP A 173 8.02 -13.33 14.36
N ILE A 174 8.63 -13.30 13.18
CA ILE A 174 10.08 -13.09 13.01
C ILE A 174 10.47 -11.66 13.40
N SER A 175 9.70 -10.67 12.94
CA SER A 175 9.96 -9.25 13.22
C SER A 175 9.86 -8.95 14.71
N ASP A 176 8.81 -9.46 15.35
CA ASP A 176 8.58 -9.30 16.80
C ASP A 176 9.72 -9.95 17.61
N ALA A 177 10.16 -11.16 17.24
CA ALA A 177 11.27 -11.82 17.88
C ALA A 177 12.60 -11.05 17.75
N ALA A 178 12.78 -10.29 16.69
CA ALA A 178 13.94 -9.43 16.44
C ALA A 178 13.80 -8.01 17.04
N GLY A 179 12.66 -7.68 17.62
CA GLY A 179 12.35 -6.34 18.16
C GLY A 179 12.35 -5.24 17.08
N ILE A 180 11.85 -5.56 15.87
CA ILE A 180 11.74 -4.64 14.74
C ILE A 180 10.32 -4.68 14.16
N PRO A 181 9.81 -3.57 13.59
CA PRO A 181 8.48 -3.53 12.98
C PRO A 181 8.41 -4.31 11.67
N LEU A 182 7.25 -4.96 11.41
CA LEU A 182 6.84 -5.41 10.10
C LEU A 182 6.04 -4.31 9.40
N ILE A 183 6.48 -3.91 8.20
CA ILE A 183 5.80 -2.96 7.31
C ILE A 183 5.21 -3.72 6.14
N VAL A 184 3.90 -3.61 5.94
CA VAL A 184 3.20 -4.28 4.84
C VAL A 184 2.59 -3.27 3.90
N ASP A 185 2.99 -3.29 2.64
CA ASP A 185 2.28 -2.57 1.59
C ASP A 185 1.02 -3.36 1.19
N ASN A 186 -0.15 -2.81 1.56
CA ASN A 186 -1.44 -3.44 1.37
C ASN A 186 -2.22 -2.85 0.17
N THR A 187 -1.50 -2.20 -0.74
CA THR A 187 -2.08 -1.50 -1.91
C THR A 187 -2.92 -2.43 -2.78
N SER A 188 -2.43 -3.64 -3.07
CA SER A 188 -3.11 -4.57 -3.99
C SER A 188 -4.28 -5.30 -3.35
N ALA A 189 -4.21 -5.62 -2.05
CA ALA A 189 -5.30 -6.30 -1.34
C ALA A 189 -6.34 -5.33 -0.80
N THR A 190 -5.96 -4.11 -0.43
CA THR A 190 -6.80 -3.15 0.30
C THR A 190 -7.25 -3.68 1.68
N PRO A 191 -7.73 -2.84 2.59
CA PRO A 191 -8.24 -3.30 3.88
C PRO A 191 -9.49 -4.22 3.75
N TYR A 192 -10.09 -4.29 2.56
CA TYR A 192 -11.24 -5.16 2.33
C TYR A 192 -10.86 -6.64 2.20
N LEU A 193 -9.80 -6.96 1.46
CA LEU A 193 -9.37 -8.36 1.24
C LEU A 193 -8.42 -8.84 2.32
N CYS A 194 -7.57 -7.96 2.85
CA CYS A 194 -6.58 -8.28 3.88
C CYS A 194 -6.50 -7.16 4.91
N ASN A 195 -6.41 -7.53 6.19
CA ASN A 195 -6.06 -6.63 7.27
C ASN A 195 -4.71 -7.07 7.88
N PRO A 196 -3.59 -6.48 7.45
CA PRO A 196 -2.26 -6.85 7.93
C PRO A 196 -2.06 -6.62 9.43
N ILE A 197 -2.69 -5.57 10.02
CA ILE A 197 -2.60 -5.26 11.46
C ILE A 197 -3.19 -6.39 12.30
N ALA A 198 -4.27 -7.02 11.85
CA ALA A 198 -4.85 -8.18 12.51
C ALA A 198 -3.94 -9.42 12.44
N LYS A 199 -2.97 -9.42 11.51
CA LYS A 199 -1.98 -10.49 11.31
C LYS A 199 -0.61 -10.17 11.94
N GLY A 200 -0.48 -9.05 12.65
CA GLY A 200 0.73 -8.67 13.36
C GLY A 200 1.59 -7.59 12.68
N ALA A 201 1.17 -7.02 11.55
CA ALA A 201 1.89 -5.89 10.98
C ALA A 201 1.89 -4.68 11.92
N THR A 202 3.04 -4.03 12.05
CA THR A 202 3.22 -2.81 12.84
C THR A 202 2.74 -1.60 12.06
N LEU A 203 3.14 -1.48 10.80
CA LEU A 203 2.78 -0.39 9.89
C LEU A 203 2.20 -0.97 8.61
N VAL A 204 1.19 -0.28 8.07
CA VAL A 204 0.60 -0.61 6.77
C VAL A 204 0.75 0.57 5.83
N VAL A 205 1.29 0.32 4.64
CA VAL A 205 1.47 1.34 3.59
C VAL A 205 0.45 1.13 2.49
N HIS A 206 -0.06 2.23 1.95
CA HIS A 206 -0.90 2.22 0.76
C HIS A 206 -0.44 3.25 -0.27
N SER A 207 -0.43 2.87 -1.53
CA SER A 207 -0.67 3.82 -2.61
C SER A 207 -2.19 4.02 -2.74
N THR A 208 -2.72 5.12 -2.22
CA THR A 208 -4.16 5.42 -2.34
C THR A 208 -4.58 5.68 -3.79
N THR A 209 -3.61 5.92 -4.67
CA THR A 209 -3.73 6.06 -6.15
C THR A 209 -4.50 4.89 -6.78
N LYS A 210 -4.42 3.69 -6.17
CA LYS A 210 -4.87 2.41 -6.74
C LYS A 210 -6.32 2.13 -6.35
N TYR A 211 -6.63 0.94 -5.90
CA TYR A 211 -7.99 0.51 -5.56
C TYR A 211 -8.72 1.43 -4.56
N LEU A 212 -8.02 2.12 -3.65
CA LEU A 212 -8.67 3.03 -2.69
C LEU A 212 -9.38 4.19 -3.40
N THR A 213 -8.73 4.82 -4.38
CA THR A 213 -9.37 5.83 -5.25
C THR A 213 -10.18 5.14 -6.36
N GLY A 214 -9.62 4.15 -7.03
CA GLY A 214 -10.30 3.18 -7.89
C GLY A 214 -10.60 3.61 -9.31
N ASN A 215 -10.22 4.82 -9.75
CA ASN A 215 -10.57 5.33 -11.08
C ASN A 215 -9.45 6.15 -11.75
N GLY A 216 -8.23 6.10 -11.23
CA GLY A 216 -7.05 6.72 -11.86
C GLY A 216 -7.03 8.25 -11.84
N THR A 217 -7.79 8.90 -10.95
CA THR A 217 -7.94 10.38 -10.96
C THR A 217 -6.86 11.12 -10.20
N VAL A 218 -6.30 10.55 -9.12
CA VAL A 218 -5.32 11.22 -8.26
C VAL A 218 -4.22 10.28 -7.79
N THR A 219 -3.05 10.84 -7.52
CA THR A 219 -1.98 10.16 -6.79
C THR A 219 -2.08 10.45 -5.29
N GLY A 220 -1.75 9.47 -4.48
CA GLY A 220 -1.71 9.63 -3.04
C GLY A 220 -1.10 8.40 -2.35
N GLY A 221 -0.78 8.55 -1.08
CA GLY A 221 -0.27 7.48 -0.23
C GLY A 221 -0.73 7.64 1.20
N CYS A 222 -0.58 6.59 1.97
CA CYS A 222 -0.93 6.58 3.39
C CYS A 222 -0.06 5.58 4.14
N VAL A 223 0.32 5.92 5.37
CA VAL A 223 0.88 4.98 6.35
C VAL A 223 -0.10 4.88 7.50
N VAL A 224 -0.47 3.66 7.88
CA VAL A 224 -1.32 3.36 9.03
C VAL A 224 -0.46 2.78 10.14
N ASP A 225 -0.63 3.30 11.34
CA ASP A 225 0.05 2.85 12.56
C ASP A 225 -0.87 1.91 13.35
N SER A 226 -0.38 0.72 13.67
CA SER A 226 -1.11 -0.23 14.52
C SER A 226 -1.26 0.24 15.96
N GLY A 227 -0.34 1.09 16.44
CA GLY A 227 -0.23 1.52 17.84
C GLY A 227 0.20 0.43 18.82
N LYS A 228 0.63 -0.73 18.31
CA LYS A 228 0.94 -1.91 19.15
C LYS A 228 2.43 -2.11 19.40
N PHE A 229 3.29 -1.46 18.64
CA PHE A 229 4.74 -1.63 18.76
C PHE A 229 5.30 -0.72 19.87
N ASP A 230 6.08 -1.30 20.77
CA ASP A 230 6.78 -0.54 21.82
C ASP A 230 8.10 0.03 21.26
N TRP A 231 8.06 1.29 20.87
CA TRP A 231 9.22 2.01 20.34
C TRP A 231 10.34 2.24 21.34
N SER A 232 10.11 1.97 22.63
CA SER A 232 11.09 2.10 23.71
C SER A 232 11.68 0.77 24.17
N ALA A 233 11.20 -0.36 23.65
CA ALA A 233 11.64 -1.69 24.05
C ALA A 233 13.15 -1.97 23.79
N ASN A 234 13.77 -1.19 22.90
CA ASN A 234 15.20 -1.26 22.58
C ASN A 234 15.69 0.08 22.02
N ASP A 235 17.02 0.21 21.83
CA ASP A 235 17.68 1.45 21.39
C ASP A 235 17.64 1.67 19.86
N LYS A 236 16.90 0.88 19.12
CA LYS A 236 16.89 0.94 17.65
C LYS A 236 16.13 2.14 17.08
N PHE A 237 15.23 2.75 17.85
CA PHE A 237 14.29 3.79 17.37
C PHE A 237 14.40 5.11 18.16
N PRO A 238 15.59 5.74 18.20
CA PRO A 238 15.82 6.95 19.00
C PRO A 238 14.94 8.13 18.57
N SER A 239 14.57 8.25 17.29
CA SER A 239 13.66 9.31 16.82
C SER A 239 12.29 9.30 17.53
N LEU A 240 11.86 8.14 18.03
CA LEU A 240 10.57 7.97 18.70
C LEU A 240 10.72 7.89 20.23
N SER A 241 11.85 7.40 20.75
CA SER A 241 12.05 7.10 22.18
C SER A 241 13.00 8.06 22.90
N ALA A 242 13.92 8.74 22.18
CA ALA A 242 14.85 9.69 22.77
C ALA A 242 14.29 11.15 22.73
N PRO A 243 14.90 12.08 23.50
CA PRO A 243 14.50 13.48 23.47
C PRO A 243 14.68 14.11 22.08
N GLU A 244 13.62 14.71 21.53
CA GLU A 244 13.64 15.37 20.22
C GLU A 244 14.07 16.84 20.35
N PRO A 245 15.22 17.24 19.80
CA PRO A 245 15.72 18.60 19.93
C PRO A 245 14.80 19.67 19.32
N ALA A 246 14.10 19.35 18.21
CA ALA A 246 13.19 20.27 17.54
C ALA A 246 11.92 20.59 18.36
N TYR A 247 11.64 19.79 19.38
CA TYR A 247 10.50 19.94 20.29
C TYR A 247 10.94 20.02 21.75
N HIS A 248 12.04 20.74 22.04
CA HIS A 248 12.52 21.03 23.38
C HIS A 248 12.77 19.78 24.26
N GLY A 249 13.15 18.67 23.64
CA GLY A 249 13.42 17.41 24.34
C GLY A 249 12.19 16.55 24.61
N LEU A 250 11.06 16.82 23.94
CA LEU A 250 9.89 15.95 23.97
C LEU A 250 10.27 14.55 23.46
N LYS A 251 9.79 13.52 24.13
CA LYS A 251 9.92 12.13 23.69
C LYS A 251 8.57 11.65 23.17
N PHE A 252 8.50 11.33 21.87
CA PHE A 252 7.22 10.99 21.22
C PHE A 252 6.54 9.78 21.86
N HIS A 253 7.30 8.71 22.17
CA HIS A 253 6.74 7.51 22.78
C HIS A 253 6.14 7.79 24.18
N GLU A 254 6.87 8.53 25.04
CA GLU A 254 6.38 8.87 26.40
C GLU A 254 5.18 9.82 26.36
N THR A 255 5.15 10.75 25.39
CA THR A 255 4.10 11.79 25.30
C THR A 255 2.82 11.29 24.65
N PHE A 256 2.94 10.50 23.57
CA PHE A 256 1.79 10.11 22.73
C PHE A 256 1.46 8.62 22.78
N GLY A 257 2.26 7.81 23.45
CA GLY A 257 2.03 6.37 23.61
C GLY A 257 1.80 5.67 22.26
N PRO A 258 0.64 5.01 22.06
CA PRO A 258 0.32 4.29 20.81
C PRO A 258 0.36 5.15 19.54
N LEU A 259 0.22 6.48 19.67
CA LEU A 259 0.23 7.44 18.56
C LEU A 259 1.60 8.05 18.27
N ALA A 260 2.67 7.59 18.95
CA ALA A 260 4.00 8.16 18.83
C ALA A 260 4.51 8.24 17.38
N PHE A 261 4.37 7.16 16.62
CA PHE A 261 4.75 7.11 15.20
C PHE A 261 3.92 8.11 14.37
N THR A 262 2.61 8.13 14.57
CA THR A 262 1.69 9.02 13.86
C THR A 262 2.04 10.49 14.09
N PHE A 263 2.21 10.90 15.37
CA PHE A 263 2.55 12.28 15.70
C PHE A 263 3.95 12.69 15.23
N HIS A 264 4.95 11.83 15.36
CA HIS A 264 6.29 12.08 14.80
C HIS A 264 6.23 12.27 13.28
N SER A 265 5.51 11.40 12.59
CA SER A 265 5.37 11.46 11.12
C SER A 265 4.68 12.74 10.65
N ILE A 266 3.72 13.29 11.43
CA ILE A 266 3.09 14.59 11.12
C ILE A 266 4.03 15.74 11.50
N ALA A 267 4.53 15.75 12.74
CA ALA A 267 5.24 16.88 13.34
C ALA A 267 6.64 17.09 12.73
N ILE A 268 7.31 16.02 12.28
CA ILE A 268 8.63 16.07 11.66
C ILE A 268 8.56 15.63 10.21
N GLY A 269 8.00 14.45 9.93
CA GLY A 269 7.98 13.88 8.58
C GLY A 269 7.28 14.79 7.58
N LEU A 270 5.99 15.06 7.73
CA LEU A 270 5.25 15.94 6.80
C LEU A 270 5.76 17.37 6.85
N ARG A 271 6.07 17.90 8.06
CA ARG A 271 6.56 19.27 8.21
C ARG A 271 7.81 19.53 7.40
N ASP A 272 8.81 18.64 7.50
CA ASP A 272 10.15 18.89 7.00
C ASP A 272 10.41 18.27 5.61
N LEU A 273 9.87 17.09 5.32
CA LEU A 273 9.97 16.48 3.99
C LEU A 273 8.94 17.04 2.99
N GLY A 274 7.83 17.61 3.48
CA GLY A 274 6.84 18.28 2.65
C GLY A 274 6.01 17.36 1.74
N MET A 275 5.97 16.06 1.99
CA MET A 275 5.28 15.06 1.18
C MET A 275 3.76 15.05 1.42
N THR A 276 3.13 16.20 1.53
CA THR A 276 1.73 16.34 1.95
C THR A 276 0.73 15.90 0.89
N MET A 277 -0.43 15.41 1.33
CA MET A 277 -1.56 15.12 0.45
C MET A 277 -2.40 16.38 0.22
N ASN A 278 -2.81 16.59 -1.03
CA ASN A 278 -3.74 17.66 -1.40
C ASN A 278 -5.18 17.32 -0.92
N PRO A 279 -5.94 18.27 -0.32
CA PRO A 279 -7.30 18.02 0.16
C PRO A 279 -8.28 17.58 -0.93
N GLN A 280 -8.12 18.05 -2.16
CA GLN A 280 -8.92 17.57 -3.30
C GLN A 280 -8.62 16.10 -3.61
N GLY A 281 -7.34 15.69 -3.53
CA GLY A 281 -6.94 14.29 -3.67
C GLY A 281 -7.52 13.41 -2.57
N ALA A 282 -7.53 13.91 -1.32
CA ALA A 282 -8.18 13.23 -0.20
C ALA A 282 -9.69 13.06 -0.43
N HIS A 283 -10.36 14.08 -0.94
CA HIS A 283 -11.78 14.04 -1.26
C HIS A 283 -12.11 12.97 -2.31
N TYR A 284 -11.36 12.91 -3.44
CA TYR A 284 -11.56 11.87 -4.46
C TYR A 284 -11.30 10.46 -3.91
N THR A 285 -10.30 10.32 -3.05
CA THR A 285 -10.01 9.03 -2.40
C THR A 285 -11.15 8.62 -1.44
N LEU A 286 -11.71 9.57 -0.68
CA LEU A 286 -12.91 9.31 0.16
C LEU A 286 -14.08 8.80 -0.66
N MET A 287 -14.38 9.44 -1.80
CA MET A 287 -15.42 8.98 -2.72
C MET A 287 -15.16 7.55 -3.24
N GLY A 288 -13.91 7.24 -3.58
CA GLY A 288 -13.51 5.90 -4.01
C GLY A 288 -13.71 4.84 -2.91
N ILE A 289 -13.33 5.16 -1.68
CA ILE A 289 -13.45 4.23 -0.54
C ILE A 289 -14.92 3.87 -0.25
N GLU A 290 -15.87 4.78 -0.42
CA GLU A 290 -17.29 4.53 -0.16
C GLU A 290 -17.88 3.34 -0.96
N THR A 291 -17.25 2.97 -2.09
CA THR A 291 -17.66 1.82 -2.92
C THR A 291 -16.60 0.71 -2.97
N LEU A 292 -15.60 0.75 -2.09
CA LEU A 292 -14.43 -0.15 -2.16
C LEU A 292 -14.84 -1.62 -2.12
N SER A 293 -15.67 -2.03 -1.18
CA SER A 293 -16.08 -3.43 -1.02
C SER A 293 -16.85 -3.97 -2.25
N LEU A 294 -17.68 -3.14 -2.87
CA LEU A 294 -18.42 -3.49 -4.08
C LEU A 294 -17.47 -3.71 -5.26
N ARG A 295 -16.53 -2.78 -5.44
CA ARG A 295 -15.53 -2.87 -6.51
C ARG A 295 -14.59 -4.05 -6.31
N MET A 296 -14.09 -4.25 -5.09
CA MET A 296 -13.16 -5.36 -4.83
C MET A 296 -13.80 -6.72 -5.05
N ARG A 297 -15.07 -6.92 -4.69
CA ARG A 297 -15.80 -8.16 -5.03
C ARG A 297 -15.84 -8.38 -6.54
N LYS A 298 -16.21 -7.35 -7.30
CA LYS A 298 -16.31 -7.45 -8.75
C LYS A 298 -14.95 -7.67 -9.42
N HIS A 299 -13.89 -7.00 -8.95
CA HIS A 299 -12.52 -7.24 -9.40
C HIS A 299 -12.10 -8.70 -9.20
N CYS A 300 -12.36 -9.27 -8.00
CA CYS A 300 -12.03 -10.67 -7.71
C CYS A 300 -12.82 -11.64 -8.58
N GLU A 301 -14.15 -11.48 -8.69
CA GLU A 301 -15.01 -12.31 -9.53
C GLU A 301 -14.54 -12.34 -11.00
N ASN A 302 -14.26 -11.16 -11.55
CA ASN A 302 -13.78 -11.04 -12.91
C ASN A 302 -12.39 -11.67 -13.08
N ALA A 303 -11.48 -11.43 -12.13
CA ALA A 303 -10.12 -11.98 -12.16
C ALA A 303 -10.12 -13.51 -12.10
N GLU A 304 -10.93 -14.12 -11.22
CA GLU A 304 -11.09 -15.57 -11.16
C GLU A 304 -11.58 -16.16 -12.48
N LYS A 305 -12.61 -15.54 -13.09
CA LYS A 305 -13.16 -16.01 -14.36
C LYS A 305 -12.17 -15.88 -15.52
N VAL A 306 -11.48 -14.73 -15.63
CA VAL A 306 -10.47 -14.50 -16.69
C VAL A 306 -9.25 -15.40 -16.50
N ALA A 307 -8.75 -15.54 -15.25
CA ALA A 307 -7.59 -16.39 -14.94
C ALA A 307 -7.88 -17.87 -15.23
N ALA A 308 -9.07 -18.37 -14.87
CA ALA A 308 -9.48 -19.75 -15.14
C ALA A 308 -9.63 -20.02 -16.66
N TRP A 309 -10.09 -19.03 -17.43
CA TRP A 309 -10.14 -19.14 -18.88
C TRP A 309 -8.74 -19.16 -19.50
N LEU A 310 -7.85 -18.24 -19.08
CA LEU A 310 -6.47 -18.19 -19.56
C LEU A 310 -5.69 -19.47 -19.24
N GLU A 311 -5.91 -20.09 -18.08
CA GLU A 311 -5.24 -21.33 -17.68
C GLU A 311 -5.57 -22.52 -18.60
N GLN A 312 -6.73 -22.49 -19.24
CA GLN A 312 -7.18 -23.55 -20.17
C GLN A 312 -6.84 -23.25 -21.62
N ASP A 313 -6.26 -22.08 -21.92
CA ASP A 313 -5.96 -21.66 -23.29
C ASP A 313 -4.60 -22.19 -23.74
N ASP A 314 -4.56 -22.94 -24.84
CA ASP A 314 -3.35 -23.57 -25.39
C ASP A 314 -2.27 -22.55 -25.81
N ARG A 315 -2.59 -21.27 -25.94
CA ARG A 315 -1.66 -20.17 -26.29
C ARG A 315 -0.96 -19.58 -25.08
N VAL A 316 -1.37 -19.98 -23.87
CA VAL A 316 -0.82 -19.55 -22.58
C VAL A 316 0.06 -20.66 -22.00
N ASP A 317 1.23 -20.32 -21.47
CA ASP A 317 2.13 -21.27 -20.83
C ASP A 317 1.77 -21.51 -19.36
N TYR A 318 1.47 -20.42 -18.62
CA TYR A 318 1.02 -20.48 -17.23
C TYR A 318 0.35 -19.17 -16.80
N VAL A 319 -0.41 -19.25 -15.71
CA VAL A 319 -1.05 -18.10 -15.02
C VAL A 319 -0.62 -18.09 -13.57
N THR A 320 -0.28 -16.93 -13.00
CA THR A 320 0.22 -16.80 -11.60
C THR A 320 -0.83 -16.26 -10.63
N TYR A 321 -2.10 -16.50 -10.85
CA TYR A 321 -3.16 -16.01 -9.97
C TYR A 321 -3.32 -16.89 -8.74
N ALA A 322 -3.19 -16.31 -7.52
CA ALA A 322 -3.29 -17.06 -6.26
C ALA A 322 -4.70 -17.62 -5.98
N GLY A 323 -5.73 -17.16 -6.67
CA GLY A 323 -7.10 -17.68 -6.59
C GLY A 323 -7.34 -18.97 -7.36
N LEU A 324 -6.44 -19.41 -8.25
CA LEU A 324 -6.56 -20.65 -9.00
C LEU A 324 -6.17 -21.86 -8.12
N PRO A 325 -6.92 -22.99 -8.18
CA PRO A 325 -6.58 -24.22 -7.46
C PRO A 325 -5.20 -24.80 -7.80
N SER A 326 -4.69 -24.56 -9.00
CA SER A 326 -3.36 -24.94 -9.48
C SER A 326 -2.23 -24.13 -8.88
N SER A 327 -2.53 -22.94 -8.36
CA SER A 327 -1.53 -22.04 -7.78
C SER A 327 -0.89 -22.64 -6.52
N PRO A 328 0.45 -22.60 -6.36
CA PRO A 328 1.11 -23.01 -5.11
C PRO A 328 0.69 -22.13 -3.92
N TYR A 329 0.13 -20.97 -4.16
CA TYR A 329 -0.37 -20.03 -3.15
C TYR A 329 -1.84 -20.23 -2.78
N TYR A 330 -2.58 -21.12 -3.46
CA TYR A 330 -4.03 -21.29 -3.26
C TYR A 330 -4.41 -21.61 -1.81
N GLY A 331 -3.68 -22.52 -1.15
CA GLY A 331 -3.91 -22.84 0.27
C GLY A 331 -3.76 -21.62 1.18
N ARG A 332 -2.64 -20.90 1.05
CA ARG A 332 -2.38 -19.65 1.78
C ARG A 332 -3.43 -18.57 1.46
N ALA A 333 -3.82 -18.45 0.20
CA ALA A 333 -4.84 -17.50 -0.22
C ALA A 333 -6.20 -17.79 0.41
N LYS A 334 -6.63 -19.04 0.47
CA LYS A 334 -7.87 -19.45 1.14
C LYS A 334 -7.86 -19.18 2.64
N GLU A 335 -6.72 -19.37 3.30
CA GLU A 335 -6.58 -19.15 4.73
C GLU A 335 -6.54 -17.66 5.09
N HIS A 336 -5.80 -16.86 4.32
CA HIS A 336 -5.48 -15.48 4.69
C HIS A 336 -6.30 -14.42 3.95
N TYR A 337 -6.92 -14.75 2.80
CA TYR A 337 -7.63 -13.83 1.91
C TYR A 337 -9.01 -14.37 1.54
N SER A 338 -9.83 -14.68 2.55
CA SER A 338 -11.14 -15.36 2.39
C SER A 338 -12.16 -14.63 1.51
N LYS A 339 -11.94 -13.34 1.23
CA LYS A 339 -12.82 -12.51 0.37
C LYS A 339 -12.31 -12.40 -1.08
N GLY A 340 -11.23 -13.11 -1.44
CA GLY A 340 -10.62 -13.09 -2.77
C GLY A 340 -9.17 -12.58 -2.77
N THR A 341 -8.48 -12.76 -3.88
CA THR A 341 -7.05 -12.48 -4.05
C THR A 341 -6.77 -11.27 -4.96
N GLY A 342 -7.75 -10.38 -5.10
CA GLY A 342 -7.61 -9.16 -5.90
C GLY A 342 -7.78 -9.35 -7.40
N GLY A 343 -7.55 -8.28 -8.14
CA GLY A 343 -7.69 -8.25 -9.60
C GLY A 343 -6.35 -8.20 -10.36
N LEU A 344 -5.23 -8.46 -9.67
CA LEU A 344 -3.89 -8.35 -10.25
C LEU A 344 -3.23 -9.71 -10.38
N PHE A 345 -2.74 -10.04 -11.59
CA PHE A 345 -1.96 -11.24 -11.82
C PHE A 345 -1.13 -11.16 -13.12
N THR A 346 -0.30 -12.17 -13.37
CA THR A 346 0.46 -12.30 -14.60
C THR A 346 0.14 -13.61 -15.31
N PHE A 347 0.39 -13.63 -16.61
CA PHE A 347 0.39 -14.87 -17.40
C PHE A 347 1.48 -14.82 -18.47
N ALA A 348 2.01 -16.00 -18.80
CA ALA A 348 3.02 -16.14 -19.83
C ALA A 348 2.37 -16.57 -21.16
N VAL A 349 2.80 -15.91 -22.25
CA VAL A 349 2.28 -16.14 -23.60
C VAL A 349 3.28 -16.97 -24.40
N LYS A 350 2.80 -18.02 -25.07
CA LYS A 350 3.63 -18.81 -26.00
C LYS A 350 4.18 -17.92 -27.11
N GLY A 351 5.48 -18.10 -27.41
CA GLY A 351 6.20 -17.24 -28.33
C GLY A 351 6.98 -16.11 -27.69
N GLY A 352 6.89 -15.97 -26.36
CA GLY A 352 7.74 -15.10 -25.54
C GLY A 352 7.53 -13.62 -25.80
N TYR A 353 8.64 -12.85 -25.81
CA TYR A 353 8.62 -11.38 -25.84
C TYR A 353 7.78 -10.80 -26.99
N GLU A 354 8.01 -11.28 -28.23
CA GLU A 354 7.34 -10.75 -29.42
C GLU A 354 5.82 -11.00 -29.40
N SER A 355 5.38 -12.16 -28.90
CA SER A 355 3.96 -12.46 -28.73
C SER A 355 3.34 -11.59 -27.63
N CYS A 356 4.06 -11.30 -26.53
CA CYS A 356 3.59 -10.38 -25.50
C CYS A 356 3.35 -8.97 -26.07
N ILE A 357 4.26 -8.46 -26.90
CA ILE A 357 4.10 -7.12 -27.49
C ILE A 357 2.91 -7.11 -28.47
N LYS A 358 2.78 -8.11 -29.36
CA LYS A 358 1.65 -8.21 -30.28
C LYS A 358 0.32 -8.32 -29.55
N LEU A 359 0.28 -9.10 -28.44
CA LEU A 359 -0.91 -9.23 -27.60
C LEU A 359 -1.32 -7.86 -27.06
N VAL A 360 -0.39 -7.15 -26.40
CA VAL A 360 -0.67 -5.85 -25.79
C VAL A 360 -1.18 -4.84 -26.83
N ASP A 361 -0.55 -4.80 -28.02
CA ASP A 361 -0.90 -3.87 -29.09
C ASP A 361 -2.22 -4.23 -29.81
N SER A 362 -2.75 -5.45 -29.60
CA SER A 362 -3.94 -5.97 -30.28
C SER A 362 -5.23 -5.85 -29.46
N LEU A 363 -5.11 -5.50 -28.17
CA LEU A 363 -6.27 -5.36 -27.28
C LEU A 363 -7.07 -4.07 -27.59
N GLU A 364 -8.39 -4.15 -27.44
CA GLU A 364 -9.32 -3.06 -27.73
C GLU A 364 -9.98 -2.49 -26.46
N ILE A 365 -10.20 -3.34 -25.42
CA ILE A 365 -10.82 -2.95 -24.14
C ILE A 365 -9.74 -2.65 -23.10
N PHE A 366 -8.73 -3.51 -22.98
CA PHE A 366 -7.66 -3.32 -22.02
C PHE A 366 -6.82 -2.09 -22.35
N SER A 367 -6.66 -1.19 -21.39
CA SER A 367 -5.78 -0.04 -21.56
C SER A 367 -4.32 -0.42 -21.32
N HIS A 368 -3.43 -0.12 -22.27
CA HIS A 368 -1.99 -0.29 -22.11
C HIS A 368 -1.42 0.86 -21.27
N VAL A 369 -1.30 0.67 -19.95
CA VAL A 369 -0.89 1.73 -19.02
C VAL A 369 -0.21 1.17 -17.77
N ALA A 370 0.77 1.91 -17.26
CA ALA A 370 1.49 1.56 -16.02
C ALA A 370 0.68 1.93 -14.76
N ASN A 371 -0.49 1.31 -14.58
CA ASN A 371 -1.33 1.47 -13.40
C ASN A 371 -1.93 0.10 -12.97
N LEU A 372 -2.69 0.07 -11.87
CA LEU A 372 -3.49 -1.06 -11.42
C LEU A 372 -4.66 -0.55 -10.55
N GLY A 373 -5.68 -1.38 -10.36
CA GLY A 373 -6.78 -1.07 -9.44
C GLY A 373 -7.75 -0.01 -9.94
N ASP A 374 -7.78 0.22 -11.25
CA ASP A 374 -8.76 1.05 -11.95
C ASP A 374 -10.05 0.24 -12.19
N THR A 375 -11.18 0.94 -12.33
CA THR A 375 -12.44 0.32 -12.80
C THR A 375 -12.31 -0.28 -14.22
N ARG A 376 -11.36 0.22 -15.00
CA ARG A 376 -11.01 -0.30 -16.32
C ARG A 376 -9.96 -1.39 -16.20
N SER A 377 -10.04 -2.40 -17.05
CA SER A 377 -9.01 -3.42 -17.18
C SER A 377 -7.75 -2.86 -17.84
N LEU A 378 -6.61 -3.17 -17.27
CA LEU A 378 -5.31 -2.64 -17.67
C LEU A 378 -4.35 -3.79 -17.98
N ILE A 379 -3.43 -3.56 -18.93
CA ILE A 379 -2.38 -4.50 -19.29
C ILE A 379 -1.04 -3.78 -19.43
N ILE A 380 0.05 -4.49 -19.11
CA ILE A 380 1.40 -4.01 -19.36
C ILE A 380 2.39 -5.18 -19.49
N HIS A 381 3.34 -5.04 -20.40
CA HIS A 381 4.49 -5.91 -20.46
C HIS A 381 5.57 -5.37 -19.48
N SER A 382 5.66 -5.95 -18.30
CA SER A 382 6.46 -5.41 -17.19
C SER A 382 7.96 -5.37 -17.48
N ALA A 383 8.51 -6.39 -18.15
CA ALA A 383 9.94 -6.47 -18.46
C ALA A 383 10.43 -5.30 -19.32
N SER A 384 9.64 -4.83 -20.30
CA SER A 384 10.01 -3.70 -21.16
C SER A 384 9.68 -2.32 -20.58
N THR A 385 8.96 -2.25 -19.45
CA THR A 385 8.40 -0.99 -18.91
C THR A 385 8.73 -0.82 -17.42
N THR A 386 7.85 -1.24 -16.52
CA THR A 386 7.94 -0.98 -15.07
C THR A 386 9.12 -1.67 -14.38
N HIS A 387 9.66 -2.73 -14.97
CA HIS A 387 10.81 -3.50 -14.46
C HIS A 387 12.05 -3.45 -15.39
N ARG A 388 12.05 -2.53 -16.36
CA ARG A 388 13.14 -2.42 -17.35
C ARG A 388 14.51 -2.11 -16.74
N GLN A 389 14.55 -1.45 -15.59
CA GLN A 389 15.79 -1.10 -14.88
C GLN A 389 16.37 -2.26 -14.07
N LEU A 390 15.63 -3.36 -13.92
CA LEU A 390 16.07 -4.55 -13.20
C LEU A 390 16.92 -5.46 -14.10
N THR A 391 17.81 -6.25 -13.47
CA THR A 391 18.52 -7.31 -14.20
C THR A 391 17.55 -8.43 -14.59
N PRO A 392 17.90 -9.29 -15.59
CA PRO A 392 17.04 -10.42 -15.95
C PRO A 392 16.68 -11.31 -14.75
N GLU A 393 17.62 -11.58 -13.86
CA GLU A 393 17.43 -12.39 -12.65
C GLU A 393 16.45 -11.71 -11.69
N GLN A 394 16.53 -10.38 -11.54
CA GLN A 394 15.59 -9.61 -10.72
C GLN A 394 14.20 -9.56 -11.34
N GLN A 395 14.10 -9.49 -12.68
CA GLN A 395 12.82 -9.54 -13.38
C GLN A 395 12.13 -10.90 -13.16
N GLU A 396 12.87 -12.01 -13.32
CA GLU A 396 12.33 -13.36 -13.05
C GLU A 396 11.90 -13.52 -11.59
N ALA A 397 12.74 -13.10 -10.63
CA ALA A 397 12.43 -13.15 -9.20
C ALA A 397 11.16 -12.34 -8.83
N ALA A 398 10.90 -11.25 -9.53
CA ALA A 398 9.71 -10.43 -9.37
C ALA A 398 8.47 -10.98 -10.12
N GLY A 399 8.61 -12.04 -10.94
CA GLY A 399 7.56 -12.56 -11.81
C GLY A 399 7.26 -11.67 -13.01
N ALA A 400 8.27 -10.95 -13.51
CA ALA A 400 8.20 -10.00 -14.63
C ALA A 400 9.11 -10.40 -15.79
N GLY A 401 9.26 -11.70 -16.05
CA GLY A 401 10.10 -12.25 -17.14
C GLY A 401 9.67 -11.74 -18.52
N PRO A 402 10.54 -11.89 -19.55
CA PRO A 402 10.31 -11.31 -20.87
C PRO A 402 9.13 -11.90 -21.63
N GLY A 403 8.68 -13.12 -21.30
CA GLY A 403 7.49 -13.77 -21.88
C GLY A 403 6.20 -13.54 -21.09
N VAL A 404 6.19 -12.61 -20.12
CA VAL A 404 5.12 -12.44 -19.16
C VAL A 404 4.46 -11.07 -19.32
N VAL A 405 3.12 -11.05 -19.35
CA VAL A 405 2.33 -9.82 -19.23
C VAL A 405 1.62 -9.77 -17.88
N ARG A 406 1.51 -8.54 -17.32
CA ARG A 406 0.71 -8.27 -16.13
C ARG A 406 -0.62 -7.67 -16.54
N ILE A 407 -1.72 -8.18 -15.98
CA ILE A 407 -3.03 -7.59 -16.09
C ILE A 407 -3.59 -7.16 -14.74
N SER A 408 -4.36 -6.09 -14.76
CA SER A 408 -5.17 -5.62 -13.63
C SER A 408 -6.61 -5.59 -14.11
N ILE A 409 -7.38 -6.57 -13.69
CA ILE A 409 -8.76 -6.77 -14.12
C ILE A 409 -9.65 -5.71 -13.49
N GLY A 410 -10.46 -5.07 -14.32
CA GLY A 410 -11.45 -4.07 -13.96
C GLY A 410 -12.81 -4.68 -13.57
N ILE A 411 -13.84 -3.85 -13.66
CA ILE A 411 -15.20 -4.23 -13.27
C ILE A 411 -16.17 -4.33 -14.44
N GLU A 412 -15.64 -4.40 -15.67
CA GLU A 412 -16.40 -4.63 -16.91
C GLU A 412 -17.09 -6.02 -16.90
N ASP A 413 -17.86 -6.32 -17.91
CA ASP A 413 -18.37 -7.67 -18.11
C ASP A 413 -17.21 -8.63 -18.45
N ALA A 414 -17.04 -9.68 -17.64
CA ALA A 414 -15.91 -10.60 -17.78
C ALA A 414 -15.87 -11.31 -19.14
N ASP A 415 -17.05 -11.56 -19.77
CA ASP A 415 -17.13 -12.19 -21.09
C ASP A 415 -16.61 -11.26 -22.20
N ASP A 416 -16.75 -9.93 -22.03
CA ASP A 416 -16.18 -8.95 -22.95
C ASP A 416 -14.65 -8.94 -22.84
N LEU A 417 -14.11 -9.00 -21.61
CA LEU A 417 -12.68 -9.10 -21.38
C LEU A 417 -12.07 -10.37 -21.97
N ILE A 418 -12.76 -11.50 -21.83
CA ILE A 418 -12.34 -12.78 -22.41
C ILE A 418 -12.35 -12.72 -23.94
N ARG A 419 -13.39 -12.15 -24.57
CA ARG A 419 -13.42 -11.98 -26.03
C ARG A 419 -12.29 -11.09 -26.54
N ASP A 420 -11.96 -10.03 -25.82
CA ASP A 420 -10.86 -9.14 -26.18
C ASP A 420 -9.49 -9.84 -26.07
N LEU A 421 -9.27 -10.60 -24.99
CA LEU A 421 -8.07 -11.42 -24.85
C LEU A 421 -7.98 -12.52 -25.92
N ASP A 422 -9.07 -13.18 -26.25
CA ASP A 422 -9.11 -14.26 -27.26
C ASP A 422 -8.70 -13.76 -28.66
N GLN A 423 -9.29 -12.63 -29.11
CA GLN A 423 -8.94 -12.04 -30.40
C GLN A 423 -7.49 -11.56 -30.46
N ALA A 424 -6.98 -11.01 -29.33
CA ALA A 424 -5.61 -10.52 -29.24
C ALA A 424 -4.57 -11.67 -29.19
N LEU A 425 -4.87 -12.75 -28.44
CA LEU A 425 -4.05 -13.98 -28.42
C LEU A 425 -4.02 -14.65 -29.81
N ALA A 426 -5.14 -14.67 -30.55
CA ALA A 426 -5.17 -15.18 -31.91
C ALA A 426 -4.23 -14.41 -32.84
N LYS A 427 -4.17 -13.10 -32.74
CA LYS A 427 -3.21 -12.26 -33.48
C LYS A 427 -1.74 -12.43 -33.02
N ALA A 428 -1.53 -12.67 -31.73
CA ALA A 428 -0.18 -12.78 -31.16
C ALA A 428 0.50 -14.12 -31.43
N CYS A 429 -0.28 -15.22 -31.43
CA CYS A 429 0.24 -16.59 -31.48
C CYS A 429 -0.12 -17.30 -32.84
N GLY A 430 -0.89 -16.70 -33.69
CA GLY A 430 -1.24 -17.19 -35.04
C GLY A 430 -0.37 -16.58 -36.10
#